data_b4bc4a9a86859e1e8e504d026e7189f2
#
_entry.id   b4bc4a9a86859e1e8e504d026e7189f2
#
_cell.length_a   1.000
_cell.length_b   1.000
_cell.length_c   1.000
_cell.angle_alpha   90.00
_cell.angle_beta   90.00
_cell.angle_gamma   90.00
#
_symmetry.space_group_name_H-M   'P 1'
#
loop_
_entity.id
_entity.type
_entity.pdbx_description
1 polymer ?
#
loop_
_entity_poly.entity_id
_entity_poly.type
_entity_poly.pdbx_seq_one_letter_code
_entity_poly.pdbx_strand_id
1 'polypeptide(L)'
;MLCARGGVSLALCRRCATVRRRVPCVEKPMLRWVVMIMGKYVIVVESGSDVTPELCERYGIVRVPMHVTIGDETVEDGSIDPLEIYSRCNEFGVMPKTSGCAPADFAHVYDRIHAEQPDATILHLAYSEATTCSHQSSKI
;
A
#
# COMPACT_ATOMS: atom_id res chain seq x y z
N MET A 1 5.09 19.73 30.83
CA MET A 1 5.21 18.43 31.49
C MET A 1 6.66 17.95 31.26
N LEU A 2 7.48 18.02 32.32
CA LEU A 2 8.93 17.82 32.27
C LEU A 2 9.24 16.33 32.07
N CYS A 3 10.02 16.01 31.05
CA CYS A 3 10.64 14.70 30.89
C CYS A 3 11.95 14.71 31.73
N ALA A 4 11.96 13.96 32.82
CA ALA A 4 13.15 13.87 33.67
C ALA A 4 14.24 13.02 33.01
N ARG A 5 15.45 13.46 33.11
CA ARG A 5 16.66 12.76 32.63
C ARG A 5 16.75 11.39 33.36
N GLY A 6 16.88 10.31 32.59
CA GLY A 6 17.37 9.03 33.07
C GLY A 6 16.34 8.09 33.70
N GLY A 7 15.04 8.39 33.65
CA GLY A 7 13.98 7.51 34.15
C GLY A 7 12.93 7.24 33.12
N VAL A 8 12.47 5.99 33.01
CA VAL A 8 11.34 5.62 32.17
C VAL A 8 10.09 6.23 32.78
N SER A 9 9.69 7.40 32.31
CA SER A 9 8.45 8.07 32.76
C SER A 9 7.28 7.54 31.97
N LEU A 10 6.29 6.99 32.66
CA LEU A 10 4.98 6.62 32.16
C LEU A 10 4.13 7.88 31.98
N ALA A 11 4.36 8.64 30.91
CA ALA A 11 3.47 9.74 30.53
C ALA A 11 2.53 9.24 29.43
N LEU A 12 1.24 9.09 29.79
CA LEU A 12 0.18 8.82 28.81
C LEU A 12 0.07 10.04 27.89
N CYS A 13 0.53 9.89 26.65
CA CYS A 13 0.14 10.80 25.60
C CYS A 13 -1.33 10.55 25.27
N ARG A 14 -2.19 11.54 25.49
CA ARG A 14 -3.65 11.43 25.28
C ARG A 14 -4.06 11.06 23.83
N ARG A 15 -3.12 11.03 22.87
CA ARG A 15 -3.34 10.61 21.49
C ARG A 15 -2.90 9.17 21.19
N CYS A 16 -2.25 8.47 22.12
CA CYS A 16 -1.74 7.10 21.92
C CYS A 16 -2.39 6.08 22.85
N ALA A 17 -3.64 6.27 23.23
CA ALA A 17 -4.35 5.45 24.23
C ALA A 17 -4.57 3.96 23.82
N THR A 18 -4.17 3.54 22.62
CA THR A 18 -4.51 2.20 22.09
C THR A 18 -3.32 1.29 21.84
N VAL A 19 -2.08 1.71 22.04
CA VAL A 19 -0.93 0.83 21.75
C VAL A 19 -0.18 0.47 23.03
N ARG A 20 -0.35 -0.76 23.50
CA ARG A 20 0.33 -1.36 24.67
C ARG A 20 1.82 -1.65 24.46
N ARG A 21 2.49 -1.06 23.48
CA ARG A 21 3.95 -1.20 23.32
C ARG A 21 4.62 0.14 23.61
N ARG A 22 5.64 0.10 24.48
CA ARG A 22 6.48 1.24 24.82
C ARG A 22 7.26 1.67 23.58
N VAL A 23 6.73 2.61 22.82
CA VAL A 23 7.49 3.29 21.77
C VAL A 23 8.08 4.54 22.43
N PRO A 24 9.40 4.78 22.35
CA PRO A 24 9.98 6.01 22.89
C PRO A 24 9.32 7.20 22.20
N CYS A 25 8.84 8.15 23.02
CA CYS A 25 8.31 9.41 22.49
C CYS A 25 9.49 10.22 21.94
N VAL A 26 9.65 10.22 20.62
CA VAL A 26 10.64 11.06 19.95
C VAL A 26 10.11 12.49 19.95
N GLU A 27 10.88 13.41 20.51
CA GLU A 27 10.50 14.83 20.58
C GLU A 27 10.28 15.41 19.17
N LYS A 28 9.23 16.22 19.01
CA LYS A 28 8.79 16.82 17.74
C LYS A 28 9.87 17.45 16.86
N PRO A 29 10.92 18.13 17.37
CA PRO A 29 11.95 18.70 16.51
C PRO A 29 12.79 17.64 15.81
N MET A 30 13.09 16.53 16.48
CA MET A 30 13.91 15.46 15.90
C MET A 30 13.14 14.71 14.79
N LEU A 31 11.85 14.51 14.97
CA LEU A 31 10.98 13.91 13.94
C LEU A 31 10.90 14.80 12.68
N ARG A 32 10.88 16.13 12.87
CA ARG A 32 10.88 17.10 11.77
C ARG A 32 12.20 17.09 10.97
N TRP A 33 13.35 16.91 11.64
CA TRP A 33 14.63 16.76 10.97
C TRP A 33 14.77 15.42 10.25
N VAL A 34 14.28 14.32 10.86
CA VAL A 34 14.27 12.99 10.21
C VAL A 34 13.38 13.00 8.97
N VAL A 35 12.21 13.61 9.02
CA VAL A 35 11.33 13.77 7.85
C VAL A 35 11.94 14.67 6.76
N MET A 36 12.80 15.64 7.15
CA MET A 36 13.46 16.55 6.20
C MET A 36 14.69 15.92 5.53
N ILE A 37 15.32 14.91 6.18
CA ILE A 37 16.49 14.18 5.66
C ILE A 37 16.08 12.91 4.92
N MET A 38 14.99 12.25 5.35
CA MET A 38 14.38 11.13 4.64
C MET A 38 13.39 11.73 3.63
N GLY A 39 13.74 11.74 2.37
CA GLY A 39 12.86 12.19 1.28
C GLY A 39 11.43 11.64 1.42
N LYS A 40 10.48 12.25 0.74
CA LYS A 40 9.09 11.81 0.78
C LYS A 40 9.00 10.40 0.18
N TYR A 41 8.57 9.43 0.96
CA TYR A 41 8.33 8.06 0.50
C TYR A 41 6.87 7.90 0.10
N VAL A 42 6.65 7.26 -1.05
CA VAL A 42 5.33 6.77 -1.47
C VAL A 42 5.36 5.26 -1.44
N ILE A 43 4.47 4.67 -0.65
CA ILE A 43 4.33 3.21 -0.57
C ILE A 43 3.43 2.76 -1.71
N VAL A 44 3.92 1.79 -2.49
CA VAL A 44 3.18 1.15 -3.57
C VAL A 44 2.98 -0.31 -3.21
N VAL A 45 1.78 -0.83 -3.41
CA VAL A 45 1.42 -2.24 -3.20
C VAL A 45 0.57 -2.75 -4.35
N GLU A 46 0.54 -4.05 -4.55
CA GLU A 46 -0.40 -4.70 -5.49
C GLU A 46 -1.77 -4.87 -4.83
N SER A 47 -2.85 -4.91 -5.62
CA SER A 47 -4.21 -5.03 -5.08
C SER A 47 -4.41 -6.33 -4.28
N GLY A 48 -3.73 -7.40 -4.67
CA GLY A 48 -3.74 -8.66 -3.92
C GLY A 48 -3.08 -8.62 -2.52
N SER A 49 -2.55 -7.48 -2.09
CA SER A 49 -1.99 -7.31 -0.72
C SER A 49 -3.05 -7.14 0.38
N ASP A 50 -4.34 -7.21 0.04
CA ASP A 50 -5.48 -6.99 0.94
C ASP A 50 -5.50 -5.62 1.65
N VAL A 51 -4.75 -4.64 1.14
CA VAL A 51 -4.80 -3.27 1.63
C VAL A 51 -6.09 -2.62 1.15
N THR A 52 -6.97 -2.29 2.09
CA THR A 52 -8.27 -1.72 1.77
C THR A 52 -8.18 -0.28 1.24
N PRO A 53 -9.20 0.20 0.49
CA PRO A 53 -9.26 1.59 0.02
C PRO A 53 -9.10 2.61 1.16
N GLU A 54 -9.69 2.34 2.34
CA GLU A 54 -9.61 3.22 3.50
C GLU A 54 -8.18 3.32 4.05
N LEU A 55 -7.42 2.22 4.01
CA LEU A 55 -6.01 2.23 4.40
C LEU A 55 -5.16 2.98 3.38
N CYS A 56 -5.46 2.80 2.08
CA CYS A 56 -4.80 3.56 1.01
C CYS A 56 -4.99 5.07 1.21
N GLU A 57 -6.21 5.51 1.42
CA GLU A 57 -6.52 6.92 1.64
C GLU A 57 -5.87 7.45 2.93
N ARG A 58 -5.98 6.70 4.03
CA ARG A 58 -5.47 7.11 5.34
C ARG A 58 -3.96 7.27 5.38
N TYR A 59 -3.23 6.41 4.68
CA TYR A 59 -1.76 6.35 4.72
C TYR A 59 -1.08 6.81 3.44
N GLY A 60 -1.83 7.20 2.42
CA GLY A 60 -1.28 7.61 1.13
C GLY A 60 -0.61 6.44 0.38
N ILE A 61 -1.14 5.23 0.54
CA ILE A 61 -0.65 4.04 -0.16
C ILE A 61 -1.25 4.01 -1.56
N VAL A 62 -0.43 3.77 -2.57
CA VAL A 62 -0.87 3.64 -3.96
C VAL A 62 -0.98 2.16 -4.32
N ARG A 63 -2.12 1.76 -4.89
CA ARG A 63 -2.34 0.40 -5.35
C ARG A 63 -2.10 0.27 -6.86
N VAL A 64 -1.41 -0.82 -7.25
CA VAL A 64 -1.34 -1.29 -8.65
C VAL A 64 -2.38 -2.40 -8.79
N PRO A 65 -3.37 -2.27 -9.68
CA PRO A 65 -4.42 -3.27 -9.81
C PRO A 65 -3.89 -4.54 -10.48
N MET A 66 -4.24 -5.68 -9.92
CA MET A 66 -4.20 -6.97 -10.60
C MET A 66 -5.40 -7.08 -11.53
N HIS A 67 -5.48 -8.13 -12.32
CA HIS A 67 -6.55 -8.33 -13.28
C HIS A 67 -7.35 -9.60 -12.95
N VAL A 68 -8.67 -9.51 -13.12
CA VAL A 68 -9.61 -10.63 -12.96
C VAL A 68 -10.29 -10.88 -14.31
N THR A 69 -10.17 -12.10 -14.82
CA THR A 69 -10.79 -12.52 -16.08
C THR A 69 -11.96 -13.45 -15.77
N ILE A 70 -13.14 -13.14 -16.32
CA ILE A 70 -14.38 -13.90 -16.19
C ILE A 70 -14.86 -14.21 -17.62
N GLY A 71 -14.74 -15.46 -18.05
CA GLY A 71 -14.97 -15.80 -19.46
C GLY A 71 -13.98 -15.06 -20.37
N ASP A 72 -14.50 -14.21 -21.25
CA ASP A 72 -13.70 -13.41 -22.19
C ASP A 72 -13.50 -11.95 -21.72
N GLU A 73 -14.06 -11.57 -20.59
CA GLU A 73 -13.94 -10.22 -20.02
C GLU A 73 -12.84 -10.14 -18.97
N THR A 74 -12.00 -9.13 -19.07
CA THR A 74 -10.97 -8.84 -18.05
C THR A 74 -11.20 -7.48 -17.46
N VAL A 75 -11.21 -7.41 -16.12
CA VAL A 75 -11.41 -6.20 -15.32
C VAL A 75 -10.27 -6.02 -14.31
N GLU A 76 -10.06 -4.79 -13.88
CA GLU A 76 -9.11 -4.51 -12.79
C GLU A 76 -9.69 -5.00 -11.45
N ASP A 77 -8.83 -5.60 -10.63
CA ASP A 77 -9.20 -6.02 -9.28
C ASP A 77 -9.60 -4.82 -8.41
N GLY A 78 -10.80 -4.92 -7.82
CA GLY A 78 -11.42 -3.87 -7.04
C GLY A 78 -12.21 -2.84 -7.87
N SER A 79 -12.30 -3.00 -9.20
CA SER A 79 -13.15 -2.13 -10.06
C SER A 79 -14.64 -2.50 -10.01
N ILE A 80 -14.96 -3.74 -9.63
CA ILE A 80 -16.32 -4.24 -9.46
C ILE A 80 -16.46 -4.93 -8.10
N ASP A 81 -17.70 -4.99 -7.60
CA ASP A 81 -18.01 -5.66 -6.33
C ASP A 81 -17.71 -7.18 -6.42
N PRO A 82 -17.09 -7.79 -5.42
CA PRO A 82 -16.86 -9.24 -5.38
C PRO A 82 -18.12 -10.07 -5.58
N LEU A 83 -19.29 -9.61 -5.09
CA LEU A 83 -20.57 -10.30 -5.32
C LEU A 83 -20.99 -10.30 -6.80
N GLU A 84 -20.63 -9.24 -7.52
CA GLU A 84 -20.87 -9.17 -8.97
C GLU A 84 -19.97 -10.16 -9.72
N ILE A 85 -18.70 -10.34 -9.29
CA ILE A 85 -17.81 -11.37 -9.83
C ILE A 85 -18.45 -12.75 -9.68
N TYR A 86 -18.94 -13.10 -8.49
CA TYR A 86 -19.61 -14.38 -8.26
C TYR A 86 -20.87 -14.55 -9.11
N SER A 87 -21.67 -13.49 -9.26
CA SER A 87 -22.88 -13.51 -10.08
C SER A 87 -22.55 -13.80 -11.55
N ARG A 88 -21.58 -13.09 -12.12
CA ARG A 88 -21.12 -13.29 -13.49
C ARG A 88 -20.53 -14.69 -13.71
N CYS A 89 -19.74 -15.18 -12.77
CA CYS A 89 -19.18 -16.54 -12.84
C CYS A 89 -20.28 -17.61 -12.88
N ASN A 90 -21.33 -17.44 -12.07
CA ASN A 90 -22.47 -18.35 -12.06
C ASN A 90 -23.27 -18.27 -13.38
N GLU A 91 -23.48 -17.07 -13.90
CA GLU A 91 -24.20 -16.85 -15.17
C GLU A 91 -23.45 -17.49 -16.35
N PHE A 92 -22.14 -17.33 -16.42
CA PHE A 92 -21.33 -17.88 -17.51
C PHE A 92 -20.87 -19.33 -17.26
N GLY A 93 -21.10 -19.88 -16.07
CA GLY A 93 -20.66 -21.23 -15.71
C GLY A 93 -19.12 -21.39 -15.72
N VAL A 94 -18.39 -20.30 -15.40
CA VAL A 94 -16.92 -20.28 -15.43
C VAL A 94 -16.35 -19.87 -14.07
N MET A 95 -15.12 -20.31 -13.81
CA MET A 95 -14.37 -19.83 -12.65
C MET A 95 -13.56 -18.59 -13.03
N PRO A 96 -13.48 -17.59 -12.18
CA PRO A 96 -12.64 -16.42 -12.43
C PRO A 96 -11.16 -16.81 -12.42
N LYS A 97 -10.37 -16.14 -13.24
CA LYS A 97 -8.91 -16.28 -13.27
C LYS A 97 -8.28 -14.96 -12.90
N THR A 98 -7.24 -14.99 -12.07
CA THR A 98 -6.46 -13.80 -11.73
C THR A 98 -5.13 -13.81 -12.46
N SER A 99 -4.66 -12.63 -12.85
CA SER A 99 -3.31 -12.43 -13.38
C SER A 99 -2.61 -11.32 -12.59
N GLY A 100 -1.29 -11.46 -12.41
CA GLY A 100 -0.47 -10.44 -11.78
C GLY A 100 -0.37 -9.17 -12.63
N CYS A 101 0.12 -8.09 -12.02
CA CYS A 101 0.34 -6.84 -12.71
C CYS A 101 1.39 -6.97 -13.81
N ALA A 102 1.11 -6.41 -14.98
CA ALA A 102 2.06 -6.33 -16.08
C ALA A 102 3.06 -5.17 -15.87
N PRO A 103 4.22 -5.15 -16.55
CA PRO A 103 5.16 -4.03 -16.49
C PRO A 103 4.50 -2.67 -16.80
N ALA A 104 3.55 -2.64 -17.75
CA ALA A 104 2.84 -1.41 -18.12
C ALA A 104 1.99 -0.83 -16.98
N ASP A 105 1.41 -1.68 -16.13
CA ASP A 105 0.61 -1.24 -14.97
C ASP A 105 1.50 -0.52 -13.95
N PHE A 106 2.68 -1.07 -13.69
CA PHE A 106 3.67 -0.43 -12.82
C PHE A 106 4.20 0.87 -13.40
N ALA A 107 4.57 0.88 -14.70
CA ALA A 107 5.07 2.07 -15.37
C ALA A 107 4.05 3.22 -15.25
N HIS A 108 2.78 2.95 -15.55
CA HIS A 108 1.72 3.94 -15.45
C HIS A 108 1.59 4.52 -14.02
N VAL A 109 1.65 3.68 -13.00
CA VAL A 109 1.56 4.12 -11.60
C VAL A 109 2.79 4.92 -11.20
N TYR A 110 3.99 4.46 -11.55
CA TYR A 110 5.24 5.13 -11.19
C TYR A 110 5.36 6.49 -11.88
N ASP A 111 5.03 6.58 -13.17
CA ASP A 111 5.02 7.83 -13.93
C ASP A 111 4.06 8.86 -13.30
N ARG A 112 2.87 8.42 -12.89
CA ARG A 112 1.91 9.28 -12.19
C ARG A 112 2.48 9.79 -10.86
N ILE A 113 3.09 8.91 -10.05
CA ILE A 113 3.70 9.31 -8.78
C ILE A 113 4.81 10.34 -9.02
N HIS A 114 5.68 10.12 -10.00
CA HIS A 114 6.75 11.04 -10.33
C HIS A 114 6.25 12.37 -10.88
N ALA A 115 5.15 12.37 -11.64
CA ALA A 115 4.53 13.60 -12.14
C ALA A 115 3.92 14.44 -11.01
N GLU A 116 3.28 13.79 -10.03
CA GLU A 116 2.67 14.47 -8.88
C GLU A 116 3.70 14.86 -7.81
N GLN A 117 4.74 14.06 -7.66
CA GLN A 117 5.74 14.14 -6.57
C GLN A 117 7.14 13.82 -7.10
N PRO A 118 7.80 14.75 -7.83
CA PRO A 118 9.07 14.47 -8.51
C PRO A 118 10.22 14.03 -7.59
N ASP A 119 10.19 14.49 -6.34
CA ASP A 119 11.22 14.18 -5.33
C ASP A 119 10.88 12.96 -4.46
N ALA A 120 9.79 12.27 -4.74
CA ALA A 120 9.38 11.11 -3.96
C ALA A 120 10.24 9.89 -4.29
N THR A 121 10.57 9.13 -3.24
CA THR A 121 11.13 7.79 -3.37
C THR A 121 10.01 6.77 -3.29
N ILE A 122 9.86 5.94 -4.32
CA ILE A 122 8.87 4.87 -4.34
C ILE A 122 9.42 3.68 -3.54
N LEU A 123 8.64 3.24 -2.54
CA LEU A 123 8.86 1.99 -1.81
C LEU A 123 7.79 0.99 -2.23
N HIS A 124 8.12 0.10 -3.15
CA HIS A 124 7.21 -0.95 -3.57
C HIS A 124 7.34 -2.18 -2.67
N LEU A 125 6.23 -2.56 -2.03
CA LEU A 125 6.10 -3.79 -1.24
C LEU A 125 5.45 -4.86 -2.13
N ALA A 126 6.27 -5.59 -2.84
CA ALA A 126 5.84 -6.61 -3.79
C ALA A 126 5.58 -7.95 -3.10
N TYR A 127 4.76 -8.78 -3.73
CA TYR A 127 4.69 -10.20 -3.43
C TYR A 127 6.03 -10.90 -3.63
N SER A 128 6.18 -12.05 -2.96
CA SER A 128 7.37 -12.88 -3.10
C SER A 128 7.63 -13.25 -4.57
N GLU A 129 8.86 -13.05 -5.02
CA GLU A 129 9.35 -13.46 -6.34
C GLU A 129 9.11 -14.96 -6.64
N ALA A 130 9.05 -15.78 -5.58
CA ALA A 130 8.81 -17.20 -5.71
C ALA A 130 7.34 -17.56 -6.02
N THR A 131 6.41 -16.62 -5.84
CA THR A 131 4.97 -16.89 -5.95
C THR A 131 4.31 -16.20 -7.13
N THR A 132 4.88 -15.10 -7.63
CA THR A 132 4.28 -14.32 -8.71
C THR A 132 5.33 -13.63 -9.59
N CYS A 133 4.97 -13.34 -10.83
CA CYS A 133 5.79 -12.57 -11.76
C CYS A 133 5.75 -11.05 -11.46
N SER A 134 4.87 -10.57 -10.60
CA SER A 134 4.69 -9.13 -10.32
C SER A 134 5.97 -8.47 -9.84
N HIS A 135 6.74 -9.13 -8.95
CA HIS A 135 8.02 -8.60 -8.51
C HIS A 135 8.99 -8.36 -9.67
N GLN A 136 9.04 -9.27 -10.64
CA GLN A 136 9.88 -9.09 -11.84
C GLN A 136 9.33 -7.99 -12.76
N SER A 137 8.00 -7.93 -12.91
CA SER A 137 7.31 -6.90 -13.71
C SER A 137 7.51 -5.48 -13.15
N SER A 138 7.70 -5.34 -11.85
CA SER A 138 7.91 -4.04 -11.20
C SER A 138 9.33 -3.47 -11.34
N LYS A 139 10.28 -4.25 -11.86
CA LYS A 139 11.67 -3.83 -12.12
C LYS A 139 11.79 -3.21 -13.50
N ILE A 140 11.30 -2.00 -13.68
CA ILE A 140 11.29 -1.23 -14.91
C ILE A 140 12.12 0.04 -14.82
#